data_8f645b29d55763063e566d8ca7bb16fc
#
_entry.id   8f645b29d55763063e566d8ca7bb16fc
#
_cell.length_a   1.000
_cell.length_b   1.000
_cell.length_c   1.000
_cell.angle_alpha   90.00
_cell.angle_beta   90.00
_cell.angle_gamma   90.00
#
_symmetry.space_group_name_H-M   'P 1'
#
loop_
_entity.id
_entity.type
_entity.pdbx_description
1 polymer ?
#
loop_
_entity_poly.entity_id
_entity_poly.type
_entity_poly.pdbx_seq_one_letter_code
_entity_poly.pdbx_strand_id
1 'polypeptide(L)'
;MAKRSENHYINNEKFLDELIEYKKAVRKAKREGTKPPGVSNYIGQCFLDIANNLAKKPNFANYIFKEEMISDGIENCIMYSANFDEKKSRNPFAFFTQIIYYAFLRRISKEKKQLYIKMKCMEKNDSSGKFRNQIFEDIKYIGEDVKSENPYAHFVSLSDNDLKNFAKSFDEKAKETKAKKTKKRAKKKASRKTLEDIMEWEWPIWVSDTIYTS
;
A
#
# COMPACT_ATOMS: atom_id res chain seq x y z
N MET A 1 -9.00 32.87 -21.46
CA MET A 1 -8.29 32.00 -20.50
C MET A 1 -8.87 32.26 -19.13
N ALA A 2 -9.60 31.29 -18.54
CA ALA A 2 -10.21 31.45 -17.23
C ALA A 2 -9.10 31.47 -16.17
N LYS A 3 -9.03 32.53 -15.36
CA LYS A 3 -8.18 32.61 -14.16
C LYS A 3 -8.58 31.44 -13.23
N ARG A 4 -7.67 30.47 -13.08
CA ARG A 4 -7.82 29.46 -12.03
C ARG A 4 -7.87 30.18 -10.70
N SER A 5 -8.94 29.94 -9.93
CA SER A 5 -9.19 30.54 -8.63
C SER A 5 -7.96 30.36 -7.71
N GLU A 6 -7.44 31.43 -7.16
CA GLU A 6 -6.28 31.49 -6.28
C GLU A 6 -6.46 30.87 -4.89
N ASN A 7 -7.57 30.18 -4.65
CA ASN A 7 -7.85 29.54 -3.36
C ASN A 7 -7.46 28.06 -3.34
N HIS A 8 -6.18 27.77 -3.63
CA HIS A 8 -5.63 26.47 -3.30
C HIS A 8 -5.33 26.46 -1.79
N TYR A 9 -5.90 25.47 -1.05
CA TYR A 9 -5.74 25.35 0.41
C TYR A 9 -4.29 25.11 0.87
N ILE A 10 -3.35 24.83 -0.05
CA ILE A 10 -1.93 24.70 0.20
C ILE A 10 -1.15 25.63 -0.77
N ASN A 11 -0.24 26.42 -0.22
CA ASN A 11 0.72 27.16 -1.03
C ASN A 11 1.83 26.20 -1.49
N ASN A 12 1.81 25.85 -2.78
CA ASN A 12 2.69 24.84 -3.35
C ASN A 12 4.16 25.33 -3.41
N GLU A 13 4.41 26.63 -3.57
CA GLU A 13 5.76 27.20 -3.58
C GLU A 13 6.40 27.12 -2.20
N LYS A 14 5.70 27.61 -1.18
CA LYS A 14 6.16 27.51 0.20
C LYS A 14 6.38 26.05 0.62
N PHE A 15 5.48 25.14 0.20
CA PHE A 15 5.60 23.72 0.49
C PHE A 15 6.85 23.12 -0.16
N LEU A 16 7.19 23.55 -1.37
CA LEU A 16 8.41 23.14 -2.07
C LEU A 16 9.67 23.61 -1.33
N ASP A 17 9.70 24.88 -0.93
CA ASP A 17 10.85 25.47 -0.24
C ASP A 17 11.13 24.78 1.10
N GLU A 18 10.12 24.57 1.90
CA GLU A 18 10.20 23.83 3.18
C GLU A 18 10.72 22.39 2.98
N LEU A 19 10.27 21.70 1.91
CA LEU A 19 10.75 20.36 1.59
C LEU A 19 12.22 20.36 1.16
N ILE A 20 12.66 21.37 0.43
CA ILE A 20 14.07 21.50 0.02
C ILE A 20 14.95 21.72 1.26
N GLU A 21 14.53 22.58 2.20
CA GLU A 21 15.25 22.81 3.46
C GLU A 21 15.30 21.52 4.30
N TYR A 22 14.18 20.85 4.46
CA TYR A 22 14.13 19.56 5.16
C TYR A 22 15.09 18.54 4.55
N LYS A 23 15.12 18.40 3.22
CA LYS A 23 16.05 17.49 2.54
C LYS A 23 17.51 17.86 2.78
N LYS A 24 17.85 19.16 2.77
CA LYS A 24 19.20 19.62 3.08
C LYS A 24 19.60 19.21 4.51
N ALA A 25 18.69 19.39 5.48
CA ALA A 25 18.91 19.01 6.87
C ALA A 25 19.09 17.49 7.03
N VAL A 26 18.23 16.66 6.37
CA VAL A 26 18.36 15.20 6.38
C VAL A 26 19.70 14.76 5.76
N ARG A 27 20.11 15.36 4.63
CA ARG A 27 21.40 15.04 3.99
C ARG A 27 22.58 15.40 4.89
N LYS A 28 22.50 16.54 5.59
CA LYS A 28 23.53 16.97 6.56
C LYS A 28 23.63 15.97 7.72
N ALA A 29 22.52 15.63 8.35
CA ALA A 29 22.46 14.66 9.44
C ALA A 29 23.03 13.29 9.02
N LYS A 30 22.73 12.85 7.79
CA LYS A 30 23.26 11.58 7.25
C LYS A 30 24.78 11.61 7.06
N ARG A 31 25.37 12.75 6.67
CA ARG A 31 26.83 12.90 6.54
C ARG A 31 27.53 12.92 7.90
N GLU A 32 26.90 13.55 8.89
CA GLU A 32 27.41 13.68 10.26
C GLU A 32 27.15 12.43 11.11
N GLY A 33 26.41 11.43 10.58
CA GLY A 33 26.02 10.23 11.33
C GLY A 33 25.03 10.52 12.45
N THR A 34 24.36 11.67 12.44
CA THR A 34 23.38 12.08 13.43
C THR A 34 21.97 11.64 13.04
N LYS A 35 21.04 11.60 14.03
CA LYS A 35 19.65 11.28 13.76
C LYS A 35 19.03 12.33 12.83
N PRO A 36 18.37 11.93 11.74
CA PRO A 36 17.70 12.86 10.84
C PRO A 36 16.61 13.65 11.59
N PRO A 37 16.46 14.96 11.30
CA PRO A 37 15.39 15.76 11.89
C PRO A 37 14.02 15.26 11.47
N GLY A 38 13.00 15.52 12.28
CA GLY A 38 11.60 15.32 11.90
C GLY A 38 11.17 16.33 10.83
N VAL A 39 10.04 16.06 10.18
CA VAL A 39 9.40 17.02 9.26
C VAL A 39 8.94 18.27 10.02
N SER A 40 8.97 19.45 9.39
CA SER A 40 8.48 20.68 10.00
C SER A 40 6.96 20.61 10.24
N ASN A 41 6.47 21.39 11.20
CA ASN A 41 5.02 21.46 11.47
C ASN A 41 4.22 21.89 10.23
N TYR A 42 4.78 22.78 9.42
CA TYR A 42 4.11 23.20 8.18
C TYR A 42 4.00 22.07 7.17
N ILE A 43 5.04 21.27 6.97
CA ILE A 43 5.01 20.10 6.10
C ILE A 43 3.98 19.08 6.62
N GLY A 44 3.97 18.83 7.95
CA GLY A 44 3.00 17.94 8.60
C GLY A 44 1.56 18.41 8.39
N GLN A 45 1.30 19.71 8.54
CA GLN A 45 -0.01 20.29 8.28
C GLN A 45 -0.43 20.13 6.81
N CYS A 46 0.49 20.35 5.86
CA CYS A 46 0.20 20.11 4.44
C CYS A 46 -0.20 18.65 4.16
N PHE A 47 0.47 17.68 4.77
CA PHE A 47 0.10 16.27 4.62
C PHE A 47 -1.30 15.99 5.19
N LEU A 48 -1.60 16.53 6.35
CA LEU A 48 -2.91 16.39 7.00
C LEU A 48 -4.02 17.00 6.13
N ASP A 49 -3.80 18.20 5.60
CA ASP A 49 -4.80 18.90 4.77
C ASP A 49 -5.04 18.16 3.45
N ILE A 50 -3.99 17.62 2.81
CA ILE A 50 -4.14 16.80 1.60
C ILE A 50 -4.94 15.53 1.92
N ALA A 51 -4.59 14.83 3.01
CA ALA A 51 -5.24 13.59 3.39
C ALA A 51 -6.72 13.81 3.72
N ASN A 52 -7.05 14.83 4.52
CA ASN A 52 -8.42 15.20 4.88
C ASN A 52 -9.26 15.56 3.66
N ASN A 53 -8.71 16.36 2.75
CA ASN A 53 -9.45 16.76 1.54
C ASN A 53 -9.62 15.58 0.56
N LEU A 54 -8.63 14.68 0.49
CA LEU A 54 -8.78 13.45 -0.31
C LEU A 54 -9.83 12.51 0.30
N ALA A 55 -9.88 12.38 1.63
CA ALA A 55 -10.83 11.53 2.34
C ALA A 55 -12.29 12.02 2.23
N LYS A 56 -12.51 13.30 1.92
CA LYS A 56 -13.85 13.86 1.65
C LYS A 56 -14.40 13.49 0.28
N LYS A 57 -13.57 13.00 -0.65
CA LYS A 57 -14.05 12.61 -1.98
C LYS A 57 -15.05 11.45 -1.90
N PRO A 58 -16.07 11.38 -2.78
CA PRO A 58 -17.10 10.33 -2.74
C PRO A 58 -16.52 8.90 -2.71
N ASN A 59 -15.39 8.70 -3.38
CA ASN A 59 -14.72 7.38 -3.42
C ASN A 59 -14.16 6.92 -2.07
N PHE A 60 -13.99 7.83 -1.09
CA PHE A 60 -13.38 7.56 0.20
C PHE A 60 -14.23 7.97 1.39
N ALA A 61 -15.25 8.82 1.19
CA ALA A 61 -16.02 9.42 2.26
C ALA A 61 -16.80 8.40 3.12
N ASN A 62 -17.28 7.32 2.50
CA ASN A 62 -18.17 6.34 3.12
C ASN A 62 -17.46 5.17 3.82
N TYR A 63 -16.13 5.22 3.95
CA TYR A 63 -15.42 4.18 4.70
C TYR A 63 -15.35 4.56 6.18
N ILE A 64 -15.71 3.64 7.05
CA ILE A 64 -15.64 3.85 8.50
C ILE A 64 -14.21 3.98 9.01
N PHE A 65 -13.27 3.22 8.38
CA PHE A 65 -11.84 3.31 8.69
C PHE A 65 -11.15 4.50 7.98
N LYS A 66 -11.90 5.61 7.81
CA LYS A 66 -11.40 6.83 7.17
C LYS A 66 -10.24 7.46 7.96
N GLU A 67 -10.30 7.44 9.28
CA GLU A 67 -9.24 7.98 10.14
C GLU A 67 -7.95 7.16 10.02
N GLU A 68 -8.06 5.84 9.96
CA GLU A 68 -6.91 4.97 9.73
C GLU A 68 -6.34 5.15 8.32
N MET A 69 -7.19 5.41 7.31
CA MET A 69 -6.72 5.76 5.96
C MET A 69 -5.89 7.05 5.99
N ILE A 70 -6.36 8.08 6.69
CA ILE A 70 -5.67 9.37 6.85
C ILE A 70 -4.32 9.13 7.56
N SER A 71 -4.33 8.40 8.67
CA SER A 71 -3.12 8.07 9.43
C SER A 71 -2.09 7.32 8.59
N ASP A 72 -2.51 6.26 7.86
CA ASP A 72 -1.64 5.52 6.93
C ASP A 72 -1.09 6.43 5.82
N GLY A 73 -1.91 7.38 5.34
CA GLY A 73 -1.51 8.37 4.34
C GLY A 73 -0.40 9.29 4.84
N ILE A 74 -0.57 9.84 6.03
CA ILE A 74 0.42 10.74 6.67
C ILE A 74 1.71 9.99 6.97
N GLU A 75 1.63 8.79 7.55
CA GLU A 75 2.79 7.94 7.82
C GLU A 75 3.62 7.70 6.55
N ASN A 76 2.96 7.33 5.46
CA ASN A 76 3.64 7.14 4.18
C ASN A 76 4.26 8.44 3.66
N CYS A 77 3.60 9.60 3.80
CA CYS A 77 4.16 10.88 3.41
C CYS A 77 5.44 11.22 4.20
N ILE A 78 5.45 10.98 5.50
CA ILE A 78 6.61 11.19 6.36
C ILE A 78 7.76 10.28 5.91
N MET A 79 7.50 8.99 5.71
CA MET A 79 8.53 8.03 5.25
C MET A 79 9.12 8.39 3.90
N TYR A 80 8.31 8.89 2.97
CA TYR A 80 8.73 9.20 1.60
C TYR A 80 9.07 10.68 1.38
N SER A 81 9.02 11.53 2.43
CA SER A 81 9.30 12.96 2.34
C SER A 81 10.70 13.28 1.78
N ALA A 82 11.71 12.51 2.19
CA ALA A 82 13.08 12.64 1.69
C ALA A 82 13.27 12.19 0.24
N ASN A 83 12.34 11.41 -0.32
CA ASN A 83 12.44 10.85 -1.68
C ASN A 83 11.90 11.80 -2.77
N PHE A 84 11.24 12.88 -2.38
CA PHE A 84 10.80 13.90 -3.34
C PHE A 84 11.99 14.47 -4.08
N ASP A 85 11.93 14.55 -5.41
CA ASP A 85 13.02 15.07 -6.26
C ASP A 85 12.57 16.38 -6.94
N GLU A 86 13.11 17.48 -6.43
CA GLU A 86 12.85 18.84 -6.93
C GLU A 86 13.31 19.06 -8.37
N LYS A 87 14.25 18.23 -8.86
CA LYS A 87 14.72 18.30 -10.25
C LYS A 87 13.73 17.67 -11.23
N LYS A 88 12.98 16.66 -10.77
CA LYS A 88 11.99 15.94 -11.59
C LYS A 88 10.64 16.61 -11.57
N SER A 89 10.26 17.21 -10.46
CA SER A 89 8.94 17.83 -10.30
C SER A 89 9.02 19.03 -9.36
N ARG A 90 8.39 20.14 -9.75
CA ARG A 90 8.18 21.31 -8.89
C ARG A 90 6.82 21.30 -8.18
N ASN A 91 6.09 20.21 -8.27
CA ASN A 91 4.75 20.11 -7.67
C ASN A 91 4.71 19.04 -6.56
N PRO A 92 5.13 19.37 -5.32
CA PRO A 92 5.06 18.46 -4.19
C PRO A 92 3.62 18.07 -3.86
N PHE A 93 2.66 18.97 -4.02
CA PHE A 93 1.24 18.67 -3.77
C PHE A 93 0.75 17.46 -4.57
N ALA A 94 1.04 17.41 -5.87
CA ALA A 94 0.63 16.28 -6.70
C ALA A 94 1.35 14.98 -6.29
N PHE A 95 2.63 15.06 -5.95
CA PHE A 95 3.43 13.91 -5.52
C PHE A 95 2.88 13.29 -4.22
N PHE A 96 2.63 14.11 -3.19
CA PHE A 96 2.10 13.61 -1.92
C PHE A 96 0.64 13.19 -2.00
N THR A 97 -0.17 13.87 -2.82
CA THR A 97 -1.54 13.42 -3.11
C THR A 97 -1.55 11.99 -3.68
N GLN A 98 -0.63 11.67 -4.57
CA GLN A 98 -0.51 10.33 -5.14
C GLN A 98 -0.09 9.29 -4.09
N ILE A 99 0.84 9.63 -3.20
CA ILE A 99 1.26 8.75 -2.09
C ILE A 99 0.07 8.43 -1.18
N ILE A 100 -0.68 9.46 -0.77
CA ILE A 100 -1.85 9.32 0.10
C ILE A 100 -2.93 8.49 -0.61
N TYR A 101 -3.19 8.75 -1.88
CA TYR A 101 -4.16 7.99 -2.68
C TYR A 101 -3.83 6.49 -2.68
N TYR A 102 -2.58 6.12 -2.92
CA TYR A 102 -2.17 4.71 -2.88
C TYR A 102 -2.16 4.13 -1.47
N ALA A 103 -1.92 4.93 -0.43
CA ALA A 103 -2.06 4.48 0.96
C ALA A 103 -3.52 4.11 1.25
N PHE A 104 -4.47 4.95 0.84
CA PHE A 104 -5.90 4.69 0.96
C PHE A 104 -6.32 3.39 0.27
N LEU A 105 -5.89 3.19 -0.99
CA LEU A 105 -6.18 1.95 -1.71
C LEU A 105 -5.60 0.72 -1.03
N ARG A 106 -4.40 0.83 -0.43
CA ARG A 106 -3.79 -0.28 0.32
C ARG A 106 -4.58 -0.61 1.59
N ARG A 107 -5.04 0.42 2.34
CA ARG A 107 -5.89 0.21 3.52
C ARG A 107 -7.20 -0.46 3.13
N ILE A 108 -7.91 0.03 2.13
CA ILE A 108 -9.14 -0.58 1.63
C ILE A 108 -8.91 -2.05 1.24
N SER A 109 -7.83 -2.35 0.55
CA SER A 109 -7.49 -3.72 0.17
C SER A 109 -7.18 -4.60 1.38
N LYS A 110 -6.54 -4.04 2.42
CA LYS A 110 -6.25 -4.74 3.69
C LYS A 110 -7.55 -5.05 4.43
N GLU A 111 -8.45 -4.10 4.57
CA GLU A 111 -9.74 -4.28 5.25
C GLU A 111 -10.63 -5.29 4.51
N LYS A 112 -10.72 -5.20 3.19
CA LYS A 112 -11.41 -6.21 2.37
C LYS A 112 -10.83 -7.61 2.56
N LYS A 113 -9.51 -7.74 2.66
CA LYS A 113 -8.86 -9.04 2.93
C LYS A 113 -9.19 -9.56 4.33
N GLN A 114 -9.18 -8.69 5.34
CA GLN A 114 -9.55 -9.07 6.72
C GLN A 114 -10.99 -9.57 6.79
N LEU A 115 -11.91 -8.86 6.14
CA LEU A 115 -13.30 -9.29 6.05
C LEU A 115 -13.44 -10.67 5.40
N TYR A 116 -12.76 -10.89 4.26
CA TYR A 116 -12.75 -12.20 3.59
C TYR A 116 -12.24 -13.31 4.52
N ILE A 117 -11.16 -13.06 5.27
CA ILE A 117 -10.62 -14.03 6.24
C ILE A 117 -11.66 -14.34 7.33
N LYS A 118 -12.30 -13.30 7.89
CA LYS A 118 -13.36 -13.48 8.88
C LYS A 118 -14.50 -14.35 8.35
N MET A 119 -14.98 -14.06 7.14
CA MET A 119 -16.03 -14.88 6.49
C MET A 119 -15.60 -16.33 6.32
N LYS A 120 -14.37 -16.60 5.86
CA LYS A 120 -13.88 -17.97 5.68
C LYS A 120 -13.69 -18.72 7.00
N CYS A 121 -13.30 -18.03 8.06
CA CYS A 121 -13.23 -18.61 9.41
C CYS A 121 -14.64 -18.98 9.92
N MET A 122 -15.63 -18.13 9.68
CA MET A 122 -17.02 -18.42 10.03
C MET A 122 -17.57 -19.64 9.27
N GLU A 123 -17.34 -19.71 7.95
CA GLU A 123 -17.75 -20.87 7.14
C GLU A 123 -17.16 -22.19 7.67
N LYS A 124 -15.93 -22.18 8.17
CA LYS A 124 -15.28 -23.38 8.70
C LYS A 124 -15.80 -23.81 10.08
N ASN A 125 -16.12 -22.83 10.92
CA ASN A 125 -16.49 -23.10 12.32
C ASN A 125 -18.00 -23.32 12.50
N ASP A 126 -18.80 -22.93 11.51
CA ASP A 126 -20.25 -23.02 11.56
C ASP A 126 -20.80 -24.07 10.60
N SER A 127 -20.63 -25.35 10.98
CA SER A 127 -21.25 -26.47 10.29
C SER A 127 -22.78 -26.46 10.38
N SER A 128 -23.35 -25.67 11.31
CA SER A 128 -24.82 -25.61 11.56
C SER A 128 -25.49 -24.33 11.03
N GLY A 129 -24.74 -23.35 10.52
CA GLY A 129 -25.25 -22.05 10.04
C GLY A 129 -25.82 -21.11 11.10
N LYS A 130 -25.89 -21.55 12.35
CA LYS A 130 -26.50 -20.79 13.47
C LYS A 130 -25.67 -19.57 13.85
N PHE A 131 -24.36 -19.74 13.93
CA PHE A 131 -23.46 -18.67 14.34
C PHE A 131 -23.38 -17.54 13.29
N ARG A 132 -23.41 -17.94 12.01
CA ARG A 132 -23.48 -16.99 10.89
C ARG A 132 -24.74 -16.13 10.94
N ASN A 133 -25.90 -16.77 11.16
CA ASN A 133 -27.18 -16.07 11.24
C ASN A 133 -27.22 -15.13 12.45
N GLN A 134 -26.68 -15.53 13.60
CA GLN A 134 -26.64 -14.70 14.80
C GLN A 134 -25.78 -13.45 14.60
N ILE A 135 -24.60 -13.58 13.97
CA ILE A 135 -23.77 -12.40 13.66
C ILE A 135 -24.45 -11.49 12.62
N PHE A 136 -25.15 -12.05 11.63
CA PHE A 136 -25.93 -11.25 10.68
C PHE A 136 -27.07 -10.51 11.36
N GLU A 137 -27.76 -11.13 12.31
CA GLU A 137 -28.80 -10.46 13.11
C GLU A 137 -28.18 -9.38 14.02
N ASP A 138 -27.08 -9.65 14.70
CA ASP A 138 -26.36 -8.69 15.54
C ASP A 138 -25.89 -7.46 14.72
N ILE A 139 -25.34 -7.70 13.52
CA ILE A 139 -24.92 -6.63 12.61
C ILE A 139 -26.13 -5.84 12.10
N LYS A 140 -27.23 -6.48 11.80
CA LYS A 140 -28.49 -5.82 11.39
C LYS A 140 -29.06 -4.96 12.51
N TYR A 141 -29.04 -5.45 13.74
CA TYR A 141 -29.49 -4.72 14.93
C TYR A 141 -28.65 -3.47 15.19
N ILE A 142 -27.33 -3.56 15.04
CA ILE A 142 -26.42 -2.40 15.14
C ILE A 142 -26.64 -1.43 13.97
N GLY A 143 -27.09 -1.90 12.81
CA GLY A 143 -27.31 -1.10 11.59
C GLY A 143 -28.59 -0.27 11.58
N GLU A 144 -29.59 -0.59 12.38
CA GLU A 144 -30.85 0.18 12.43
C GLU A 144 -30.70 1.49 13.22
N ASP A 145 -29.89 1.50 14.28
CA ASP A 145 -29.62 2.71 15.09
C ASP A 145 -28.46 3.57 14.58
N VAL A 146 -27.54 3.00 13.79
CA VAL A 146 -26.31 3.67 13.32
C VAL A 146 -26.20 3.57 11.79
N LYS A 147 -27.13 4.19 11.08
CA LYS A 147 -27.14 4.18 9.60
C LYS A 147 -25.93 4.83 8.94
N SER A 148 -25.05 5.52 9.67
CA SER A 148 -23.90 6.25 9.10
C SER A 148 -22.51 5.76 9.54
N GLU A 149 -22.39 4.93 10.58
CA GLU A 149 -21.09 4.63 11.19
C GLU A 149 -20.68 3.13 11.17
N ASN A 150 -21.55 2.25 10.70
CA ASN A 150 -21.20 0.82 10.67
C ASN A 150 -20.27 0.51 9.49
N PRO A 151 -19.01 0.01 9.74
CA PRO A 151 -18.06 -0.38 8.71
C PRO A 151 -18.55 -1.46 7.79
N TYR A 152 -19.51 -2.21 8.30
CA TYR A 152 -20.08 -3.36 7.64
C TYR A 152 -21.45 -3.05 7.04
N ALA A 153 -22.00 -1.82 7.21
CA ALA A 153 -23.29 -1.43 6.65
C ALA A 153 -23.36 -1.66 5.13
N HIS A 154 -22.26 -1.40 4.43
CA HIS A 154 -22.16 -1.72 3.01
C HIS A 154 -22.21 -3.24 2.73
N PHE A 155 -21.78 -4.07 3.67
CA PHE A 155 -21.79 -5.53 3.53
C PHE A 155 -23.08 -6.16 4.05
N VAL A 156 -23.78 -5.51 4.98
CA VAL A 156 -25.11 -5.92 5.47
C VAL A 156 -26.17 -5.74 4.40
N SER A 157 -26.02 -4.75 3.52
CA SER A 157 -26.90 -4.55 2.36
C SER A 157 -26.58 -5.49 1.18
N LEU A 158 -25.48 -6.24 1.23
CA LEU A 158 -25.13 -7.20 0.19
C LEU A 158 -25.95 -8.48 0.35
N SER A 159 -26.55 -8.95 -0.74
CA SER A 159 -27.23 -10.24 -0.75
C SER A 159 -26.23 -11.39 -0.51
N ASP A 160 -26.71 -12.55 -0.08
CA ASP A 160 -25.89 -13.77 0.05
C ASP A 160 -25.10 -14.11 -1.23
N ASN A 161 -25.68 -13.78 -2.38
CA ASN A 161 -25.02 -13.96 -3.68
C ASN A 161 -23.85 -12.99 -3.88
N ASP A 162 -23.98 -11.74 -3.46
CA ASP A 162 -22.93 -10.75 -3.54
C ASP A 162 -21.75 -11.10 -2.63
N LEU A 163 -22.01 -11.60 -1.44
CA LEU A 163 -21.00 -12.11 -0.52
C LEU A 163 -20.26 -13.30 -1.08
N LYS A 164 -20.98 -14.26 -1.69
CA LYS A 164 -20.38 -15.42 -2.38
C LYS A 164 -19.54 -14.99 -3.57
N ASN A 165 -20.01 -14.03 -4.37
CA ASN A 165 -19.27 -13.48 -5.51
C ASN A 165 -18.01 -12.74 -5.07
N PHE A 166 -18.11 -11.96 -3.97
CA PHE A 166 -16.97 -11.32 -3.35
C PHE A 166 -15.92 -12.36 -2.90
N ALA A 167 -16.32 -13.40 -2.18
CA ALA A 167 -15.43 -14.48 -1.73
C ALA A 167 -14.77 -15.19 -2.92
N LYS A 168 -15.52 -15.53 -3.98
CA LYS A 168 -14.99 -16.13 -5.21
C LYS A 168 -13.92 -15.25 -5.86
N SER A 169 -14.14 -13.93 -5.95
CA SER A 169 -13.18 -12.99 -6.53
C SER A 169 -11.83 -12.98 -5.79
N PHE A 170 -11.82 -13.17 -4.48
CA PHE A 170 -10.60 -13.29 -3.68
C PHE A 170 -9.92 -14.65 -3.87
N ASP A 171 -10.70 -15.72 -3.93
CA ASP A 171 -10.18 -17.07 -4.19
C ASP A 171 -9.50 -17.16 -5.56
N GLU A 172 -10.10 -16.56 -6.60
CA GLU A 172 -9.54 -16.50 -7.95
C GLU A 172 -8.24 -15.70 -7.97
N LYS A 173 -8.22 -14.49 -7.38
CA LYS A 173 -7.01 -13.67 -7.26
C LYS A 173 -5.91 -14.39 -6.47
N ALA A 174 -6.26 -15.14 -5.43
CA ALA A 174 -5.31 -15.93 -4.66
C ALA A 174 -4.71 -17.08 -5.49
N LYS A 175 -5.52 -17.77 -6.30
CA LYS A 175 -5.07 -18.82 -7.25
C LYS A 175 -4.14 -18.23 -8.31
N GLU A 176 -4.51 -17.10 -8.93
CA GLU A 176 -3.66 -16.41 -9.92
C GLU A 176 -2.31 -15.96 -9.32
N THR A 177 -2.33 -15.41 -8.10
CA THR A 177 -1.12 -14.96 -7.44
C THR A 177 -0.19 -16.13 -7.11
N LYS A 178 -0.75 -17.28 -6.69
CA LYS A 178 0.01 -18.52 -6.48
C LYS A 178 0.60 -19.03 -7.80
N ALA A 179 -0.19 -19.05 -8.87
CA ALA A 179 0.26 -19.49 -10.20
C ALA A 179 1.38 -18.59 -10.75
N LYS A 180 1.28 -17.26 -10.59
CA LYS A 180 2.32 -16.31 -10.97
C LYS A 180 3.61 -16.52 -10.14
N LYS A 181 3.51 -16.79 -8.83
CA LYS A 181 4.65 -17.08 -7.96
C LYS A 181 5.34 -18.39 -8.34
N THR A 182 4.58 -19.45 -8.65
CA THR A 182 5.15 -20.75 -9.09
C THR A 182 5.85 -20.61 -10.43
N LYS A 183 5.26 -19.91 -11.41
CA LYS A 183 5.91 -19.62 -12.71
C LYS A 183 7.21 -18.82 -12.54
N LYS A 184 7.21 -17.80 -11.66
CA LYS A 184 8.41 -16.99 -11.38
C LYS A 184 9.51 -17.81 -10.68
N ARG A 185 9.14 -18.71 -9.75
CA ARG A 185 10.08 -19.63 -9.10
C ARG A 185 10.66 -20.65 -10.07
N ALA A 186 9.81 -21.24 -10.94
CA ALA A 186 10.26 -22.17 -11.97
C ALA A 186 11.23 -21.50 -12.95
N LYS A 187 10.92 -20.27 -13.42
CA LYS A 187 11.81 -19.49 -14.30
C LYS A 187 13.16 -19.18 -13.64
N LYS A 188 13.15 -18.81 -12.34
CA LYS A 188 14.37 -18.56 -11.58
C LYS A 188 15.20 -19.84 -11.35
N LYS A 189 14.53 -20.98 -11.16
CA LYS A 189 15.22 -22.29 -11.02
C LYS A 189 15.83 -22.75 -12.34
N ALA A 190 15.11 -22.56 -13.47
CA ALA A 190 15.64 -22.85 -14.81
C ALA A 190 16.85 -21.97 -15.14
N SER A 191 16.81 -20.66 -14.84
CA SER A 191 17.92 -19.74 -15.05
C SER A 191 19.15 -20.06 -14.18
N ARG A 192 18.96 -20.57 -12.96
CA ARG A 192 20.07 -21.04 -12.11
C ARG A 192 20.71 -22.31 -12.67
N LYS A 193 19.89 -23.24 -13.13
CA LYS A 193 20.38 -24.50 -13.69
C LYS A 193 21.23 -24.26 -14.95
N THR A 194 20.82 -23.31 -15.81
CA THR A 194 21.62 -22.92 -17.01
C THR A 194 22.94 -22.25 -16.63
N LEU A 195 23.00 -21.51 -15.52
CA LEU A 195 24.26 -20.93 -15.04
C LEU A 195 25.21 -21.99 -14.44
N GLU A 196 24.69 -22.97 -13.74
CA GLU A 196 25.44 -24.10 -13.21
C GLU A 196 25.98 -24.96 -14.37
N ASP A 197 25.16 -25.25 -15.38
CA ASP A 197 25.58 -25.98 -16.59
C ASP A 197 26.65 -25.23 -17.40
N ILE A 198 26.64 -23.88 -17.42
CA ILE A 198 27.66 -23.05 -18.09
C ILE A 198 28.97 -23.06 -17.28
N MET A 199 28.89 -23.06 -15.95
CA MET A 199 30.11 -23.11 -15.10
C MET A 199 30.78 -24.47 -15.08
N GLU A 200 30.06 -25.56 -15.34
CA GLU A 200 30.69 -26.92 -15.51
C GLU A 200 31.39 -27.11 -16.84
N TRP A 201 31.18 -26.20 -17.85
CA TRP A 201 31.74 -26.35 -19.18
C TRP A 201 33.04 -25.57 -19.45
N GLU A 202 33.57 -24.76 -18.52
CA GLU A 202 34.76 -23.94 -18.73
C GLU A 202 35.92 -24.25 -17.76
N TRP A 203 36.42 -25.50 -17.76
CA TRP A 203 37.80 -25.78 -17.40
C TRP A 203 38.39 -26.80 -18.39
N PRO A 204 39.01 -26.36 -19.51
CA PRO A 204 39.90 -27.25 -20.22
C PRO A 204 41.14 -27.47 -19.35
N ILE A 205 41.37 -28.72 -18.99
CA ILE A 205 42.57 -29.20 -18.34
C ILE A 205 43.77 -28.96 -19.29
N TRP A 206 44.38 -27.82 -19.18
CA TRP A 206 45.65 -27.50 -19.85
C TRP A 206 46.60 -26.79 -18.88
N VAL A 207 46.98 -27.40 -17.77
CA VAL A 207 48.23 -27.09 -17.03
C VAL A 207 48.56 -28.30 -16.13
N SER A 208 49.08 -29.35 -16.71
CA SER A 208 49.94 -30.26 -15.97
C SER A 208 50.67 -31.13 -16.96
N ASP A 209 51.70 -30.59 -17.61
CA ASP A 209 52.85 -31.37 -18.09
C ASP A 209 53.85 -30.41 -18.74
N THR A 210 54.58 -29.68 -17.94
CA THR A 210 55.93 -29.17 -18.32
C THR A 210 56.53 -28.46 -17.11
N ILE A 211 57.16 -29.17 -16.23
CA ILE A 211 58.33 -28.76 -15.45
C ILE A 211 58.72 -29.98 -14.57
N TYR A 212 59.45 -30.92 -15.12
CA TYR A 212 60.44 -31.74 -14.43
C TYR A 212 61.18 -32.63 -15.46
N THR A 213 62.18 -32.07 -16.13
CA THR A 213 63.42 -32.78 -16.59
C THR A 213 64.46 -31.72 -16.98
N SER A 214 65.38 -31.47 -16.09
CA SER A 214 66.86 -31.29 -16.30
C SER A 214 67.39 -30.46 -15.13
#